data_653a0dfb6dac1efcfc3853c4ac3fc674
#
_entry.id   653a0dfb6dac1efcfc3853c4ac3fc674
#
_cell.length_a   1.000
_cell.length_b   1.000
_cell.length_c   1.000
_cell.angle_alpha   90.00
_cell.angle_beta   90.00
_cell.angle_gamma   90.00
#
_symmetry.space_group_name_H-M   'P 1'
#
loop_
_entity.id
_entity.type
_entity.pdbx_description
1 polymer ?
#
loop_
_entity_poly.entity_id
_entity_poly.type
_entity_poly.pdbx_seq_one_letter_code
_entity_poly.pdbx_strand_id
1 'polypeptide(L)'
;MAAKTPRETSVNLAVNLGGLTMKNPVTTASGTFAAGMEYSDFVDVSALGAVTTKGVSLNGWEGNASPRIAEVPSGMLNSIGLQNPGVAHLKSEELPWLREQGATTIVNVSGHSFDEYVQVIEALEDAPVDAYEVNISCPNVDAGGMTLGTHVPSVEKVVSLCREATSRPLIVKLTPNVTDITEIARAAEASGADAISLINTLLGMAIDVKRRRPVLARVVGGFSGPAVKPVALRMVWQCSKAVSVPILGMGGVTTGTVAVEFMLAGATAVAVGTANFMNPQATVDVIDGIIDYCEEQGVNDVNDLIGALEC
;
A
#
# COMPACT_ATOMS: atom_id res chain seq x y z
N MET A 1 26.55 4.23 -9.00
CA MET A 1 26.33 5.47 -8.22
C MET A 1 25.87 5.00 -6.84
N ALA A 2 26.11 5.77 -5.76
CA ALA A 2 25.53 5.40 -4.48
C ALA A 2 24.00 5.49 -4.54
N ALA A 3 23.29 4.61 -3.83
CA ALA A 3 21.85 4.66 -3.71
C ALA A 3 21.42 6.02 -3.12
N LYS A 4 20.30 6.58 -3.59
CA LYS A 4 19.81 7.88 -3.15
C LYS A 4 19.23 7.78 -1.74
N THR A 5 19.59 8.75 -0.88
CA THR A 5 18.96 9.01 0.42
C THR A 5 18.27 10.35 0.41
N PRO A 6 17.25 10.57 1.27
CA PRO A 6 16.69 11.91 1.48
C PRO A 6 17.75 12.89 1.98
N ARG A 7 17.57 14.17 1.67
CA ARG A 7 18.42 15.23 2.19
C ARG A 7 18.25 15.40 3.70
N GLU A 8 19.27 15.93 4.35
CA GLU A 8 19.21 16.29 5.77
C GLU A 8 18.24 17.45 6.01
N THR A 9 17.55 17.43 7.13
CA THR A 9 16.61 18.48 7.54
C THR A 9 16.49 18.54 9.06
N SER A 10 16.07 19.69 9.57
CA SER A 10 15.66 19.86 10.97
C SER A 10 14.17 19.57 11.22
N VAL A 11 13.39 19.36 10.15
CA VAL A 11 11.96 19.01 10.26
C VAL A 11 11.82 17.62 10.88
N ASN A 12 10.96 17.49 11.89
CA ASN A 12 10.56 16.18 12.39
C ASN A 12 9.65 15.50 11.36
N LEU A 13 10.14 14.41 10.75
CA LEU A 13 9.40 13.63 9.76
C LEU A 13 8.79 12.36 10.35
N ALA A 14 9.08 12.03 11.61
CA ALA A 14 8.60 10.79 12.22
C ALA A 14 7.08 10.80 12.40
N VAL A 15 6.44 9.65 12.04
CA VAL A 15 5.00 9.45 12.21
C VAL A 15 4.72 8.10 12.87
N ASN A 16 3.53 7.94 13.45
CA ASN A 16 3.07 6.67 14.02
C ASN A 16 1.85 6.16 13.25
N LEU A 17 2.00 5.01 12.60
CA LEU A 17 0.94 4.36 11.84
C LEU A 17 0.38 3.17 12.64
N GLY A 18 -0.52 3.44 13.61
CA GLY A 18 -1.19 2.40 14.40
C GLY A 18 -0.23 1.54 15.22
N GLY A 19 0.75 2.17 15.88
CA GLY A 19 1.80 1.47 16.66
C GLY A 19 3.09 1.23 15.88
N LEU A 20 3.09 1.33 14.55
CA LEU A 20 4.30 1.30 13.74
C LEU A 20 4.94 2.69 13.70
N THR A 21 6.13 2.84 14.30
CA THR A 21 6.90 4.09 14.18
C THR A 21 7.68 4.10 12.87
N MET A 22 7.43 5.10 12.05
CA MET A 22 8.11 5.34 10.78
C MET A 22 8.97 6.61 10.88
N LYS A 23 10.23 6.57 10.41
CA LYS A 23 11.16 7.72 10.47
C LYS A 23 10.79 8.89 9.56
N ASN A 24 9.96 8.64 8.56
CA ASN A 24 9.31 9.63 7.70
C ASN A 24 7.98 9.03 7.16
N PRO A 25 7.07 9.84 6.61
CA PRO A 25 5.73 9.39 6.25
C PRO A 25 5.65 8.62 4.93
N VAL A 26 6.76 8.18 4.33
CA VAL A 26 6.75 7.59 2.99
C VAL A 26 7.09 6.10 3.04
N THR A 27 6.20 5.27 2.49
CA THR A 27 6.45 3.85 2.24
C THR A 27 6.23 3.49 0.77
N THR A 28 6.47 2.24 0.41
CA THR A 28 6.22 1.70 -0.93
C THR A 28 4.85 1.04 -0.99
N ALA A 29 4.22 1.02 -2.18
CA ALA A 29 3.01 0.23 -2.39
C ALA A 29 3.38 -1.22 -2.77
N SER A 30 2.73 -2.18 -2.14
CA SER A 30 3.04 -3.62 -2.18
C SER A 30 3.18 -4.25 -3.58
N GLY A 31 2.56 -3.65 -4.61
CA GLY A 31 2.56 -4.20 -5.97
C GLY A 31 3.67 -3.71 -6.88
N THR A 32 4.51 -2.75 -6.45
CA THR A 32 5.39 -1.99 -7.34
C THR A 32 6.86 -1.93 -6.90
N PHE A 33 7.21 -2.57 -5.80
CA PHE A 33 8.54 -2.46 -5.22
C PHE A 33 9.14 -3.81 -4.77
N ALA A 34 8.33 -4.88 -4.78
CA ALA A 34 8.67 -6.19 -4.21
C ALA A 34 9.18 -6.05 -2.76
N ALA A 35 10.34 -6.60 -2.44
CA ALA A 35 11.04 -6.34 -1.17
C ALA A 35 12.07 -5.19 -1.30
N GLY A 36 12.24 -4.62 -2.49
CA GLY A 36 13.16 -3.51 -2.75
C GLY A 36 14.57 -3.93 -3.19
N MET A 37 14.84 -5.22 -3.33
CA MET A 37 16.16 -5.72 -3.74
C MET A 37 16.57 -5.15 -5.09
N GLU A 38 15.66 -5.13 -6.08
CA GLU A 38 15.91 -4.58 -7.42
C GLU A 38 16.02 -3.05 -7.43
N TYR A 39 15.51 -2.38 -6.39
CA TYR A 39 15.59 -0.93 -6.25
C TYR A 39 16.78 -0.46 -5.43
N SER A 40 17.50 -1.36 -4.74
CA SER A 40 18.59 -1.02 -3.83
C SER A 40 19.78 -0.33 -4.52
N ASP A 41 19.94 -0.51 -5.82
CA ASP A 41 20.93 0.24 -6.62
C ASP A 41 20.56 1.72 -6.80
N PHE A 42 19.29 2.08 -6.61
CA PHE A 42 18.75 3.43 -6.84
C PHE A 42 18.39 4.15 -5.55
N VAL A 43 17.91 3.42 -4.55
CA VAL A 43 17.35 3.93 -3.28
C VAL A 43 17.95 3.16 -2.11
N ASP A 44 18.41 3.88 -1.10
CA ASP A 44 18.67 3.30 0.20
C ASP A 44 17.34 2.95 0.87
N VAL A 45 16.97 1.67 0.87
CA VAL A 45 15.69 1.21 1.41
C VAL A 45 15.56 1.45 2.91
N SER A 46 16.69 1.55 3.63
CA SER A 46 16.70 1.89 5.05
C SER A 46 16.27 3.32 5.31
N ALA A 47 16.41 4.22 4.33
CA ALA A 47 16.06 5.62 4.46
C ALA A 47 14.55 5.89 4.33
N LEU A 48 13.79 4.93 3.82
CA LEU A 48 12.33 5.03 3.72
C LEU A 48 11.67 4.90 5.10
N GLY A 49 10.47 5.44 5.26
CA GLY A 49 9.67 5.27 6.47
C GLY A 49 9.35 3.81 6.72
N ALA A 50 9.01 3.07 5.66
CA ALA A 50 8.91 1.62 5.65
C ALA A 50 9.02 1.08 4.22
N VAL A 51 9.27 -0.22 4.07
CA VAL A 51 9.09 -0.98 2.83
C VAL A 51 7.87 -1.89 2.99
N THR A 52 6.85 -1.68 2.16
CA THR A 52 5.72 -2.61 2.08
C THR A 52 6.03 -3.66 1.02
N THR A 53 6.14 -4.92 1.42
CA THR A 53 6.53 -6.02 0.55
C THR A 53 5.46 -6.36 -0.50
N LYS A 54 5.84 -7.14 -1.51
CA LYS A 54 4.88 -7.78 -2.40
C LYS A 54 3.88 -8.59 -1.58
N GLY A 55 2.60 -8.57 -2.00
CA GLY A 55 1.59 -9.40 -1.37
C GLY A 55 1.96 -10.87 -1.41
N VAL A 56 2.04 -11.52 -0.25
CA VAL A 56 2.44 -12.90 -0.07
C VAL A 56 1.25 -13.77 0.31
N SER A 57 1.21 -14.98 -0.22
CA SER A 57 0.28 -16.06 0.12
C SER A 57 1.02 -17.23 0.76
N LEU A 58 0.29 -18.17 1.36
CA LEU A 58 0.89 -19.34 2.02
C LEU A 58 1.77 -20.14 1.05
N ASN A 59 1.22 -20.42 -0.12
CA ASN A 59 1.95 -21.04 -1.24
C ASN A 59 2.15 -20.00 -2.35
N GLY A 60 3.14 -20.23 -3.22
CA GLY A 60 3.37 -19.37 -4.37
C GLY A 60 2.21 -19.34 -5.35
N TRP A 61 1.94 -18.17 -5.94
CA TRP A 61 0.95 -17.99 -7.00
C TRP A 61 1.64 -17.65 -8.31
N GLU A 62 1.27 -18.36 -9.39
CA GLU A 62 1.78 -18.17 -10.76
C GLU A 62 1.38 -16.81 -11.36
N GLY A 63 0.26 -16.25 -10.90
CA GLY A 63 -0.34 -15.04 -11.48
C GLY A 63 -1.10 -15.33 -12.78
N ASN A 64 -1.48 -14.25 -13.46
CA ASN A 64 -2.27 -14.32 -14.69
C ASN A 64 -1.39 -14.43 -15.94
N ALA A 65 -1.96 -14.93 -17.04
CA ALA A 65 -1.32 -14.97 -18.36
C ALA A 65 -1.06 -13.56 -18.91
N SER A 66 0.00 -13.42 -19.70
CA SER A 66 0.32 -12.19 -20.44
C SER A 66 -0.56 -12.06 -21.71
N PRO A 67 -0.79 -10.78 -22.16
CA PRO A 67 -0.35 -9.51 -21.62
C PRO A 67 -1.14 -9.12 -20.35
N ARG A 68 -0.41 -8.72 -19.31
CA ARG A 68 -0.99 -8.41 -17.99
C ARG A 68 -0.65 -7.02 -17.45
N ILE A 69 0.02 -6.22 -18.27
CA ILE A 69 0.33 -4.80 -18.02
C ILE A 69 0.04 -4.03 -19.32
N ALA A 70 -0.51 -2.83 -19.20
CA ALA A 70 -0.69 -1.90 -20.31
C ALA A 70 -0.59 -0.46 -19.84
N GLU A 71 0.13 0.37 -20.58
CA GLU A 71 0.12 1.82 -20.39
C GLU A 71 -1.18 2.39 -20.94
N VAL A 72 -1.72 3.39 -20.22
CA VAL A 72 -2.87 4.18 -20.62
C VAL A 72 -2.62 5.65 -20.30
N PRO A 73 -3.38 6.60 -20.85
CA PRO A 73 -3.18 8.02 -20.54
C PRO A 73 -3.14 8.29 -19.02
N SER A 74 -2.05 8.91 -18.57
CA SER A 74 -1.80 9.29 -17.18
C SER A 74 -1.83 8.12 -16.17
N GLY A 75 -1.51 6.90 -16.60
CA GLY A 75 -1.49 5.76 -15.69
C GLY A 75 -1.20 4.42 -16.39
N MET A 76 -1.52 3.35 -15.69
CA MET A 76 -1.37 2.00 -16.22
C MET A 76 -2.48 1.07 -15.75
N LEU A 77 -2.73 0.04 -16.55
CA LEU A 77 -3.56 -1.10 -16.20
C LEU A 77 -2.68 -2.30 -15.87
N ASN A 78 -3.04 -3.03 -14.84
CA ASN A 78 -2.40 -4.30 -14.52
C ASN A 78 -3.41 -5.38 -14.16
N SER A 79 -3.08 -6.61 -14.50
CA SER A 79 -3.78 -7.82 -14.08
C SER A 79 -2.75 -8.90 -13.73
N ILE A 80 -1.82 -8.59 -12.83
CA ILE A 80 -0.70 -9.48 -12.46
C ILE A 80 -1.21 -10.78 -11.85
N GLY A 81 -2.33 -10.75 -11.10
CA GLY A 81 -2.89 -11.91 -10.42
C GLY A 81 -2.10 -12.31 -9.19
N LEU A 82 -1.57 -11.31 -8.46
CA LEU A 82 -0.84 -11.49 -7.19
C LEU A 82 0.33 -12.50 -7.26
N GLN A 83 0.98 -12.63 -8.43
CA GLN A 83 2.16 -13.49 -8.55
C GLN A 83 3.14 -13.22 -7.40
N ASN A 84 3.48 -14.28 -6.66
CA ASN A 84 4.41 -14.21 -5.55
C ASN A 84 5.01 -15.60 -5.27
N PRO A 85 6.20 -15.69 -4.65
CA PRO A 85 6.87 -16.97 -4.41
C PRO A 85 6.37 -17.74 -3.19
N GLY A 86 5.44 -17.16 -2.40
CA GLY A 86 4.93 -17.76 -1.16
C GLY A 86 5.71 -17.36 0.09
N VAL A 87 5.08 -17.62 1.26
CA VAL A 87 5.59 -17.17 2.57
C VAL A 87 6.96 -17.75 2.91
N ALA A 88 7.26 -18.98 2.48
CA ALA A 88 8.54 -19.63 2.75
C ALA A 88 9.71 -18.84 2.15
N HIS A 89 9.58 -18.40 0.89
CA HIS A 89 10.60 -17.59 0.22
C HIS A 89 10.75 -16.21 0.88
N LEU A 90 9.64 -15.53 1.17
CA LEU A 90 9.67 -14.24 1.85
C LEU A 90 10.45 -14.37 3.18
N LYS A 91 10.17 -15.41 3.96
CA LYS A 91 10.77 -15.65 5.27
C LYS A 91 12.27 -15.98 5.20
N SER A 92 12.71 -16.76 4.21
CA SER A 92 14.10 -17.22 4.09
C SER A 92 15.02 -16.23 3.37
N GLU A 93 14.50 -15.42 2.46
CA GLU A 93 15.31 -14.58 1.57
C GLU A 93 15.06 -13.08 1.79
N GLU A 94 13.80 -12.64 1.61
CA GLU A 94 13.49 -11.22 1.53
C GLU A 94 13.51 -10.51 2.89
N LEU A 95 12.92 -11.12 3.93
CA LEU A 95 12.90 -10.52 5.28
C LEU A 95 14.27 -10.44 5.94
N PRO A 96 15.15 -11.47 5.84
CA PRO A 96 16.52 -11.36 6.33
C PRO A 96 17.29 -10.24 5.64
N TRP A 97 17.15 -10.11 4.32
CA TRP A 97 17.78 -9.04 3.56
C TRP A 97 17.28 -7.66 3.99
N LEU A 98 15.96 -7.44 4.10
CA LEU A 98 15.39 -6.16 4.58
C LEU A 98 15.90 -5.80 5.97
N ARG A 99 16.00 -6.78 6.86
CA ARG A 99 16.56 -6.58 8.19
C ARG A 99 18.04 -6.21 8.16
N GLU A 100 18.83 -6.86 7.31
CA GLU A 100 20.25 -6.53 7.11
C GLU A 100 20.41 -5.10 6.59
N GLN A 101 19.50 -4.64 5.70
CA GLN A 101 19.49 -3.26 5.26
C GLN A 101 19.02 -2.27 6.34
N GLY A 102 18.44 -2.72 7.46
CA GLY A 102 17.89 -1.85 8.50
C GLY A 102 16.56 -1.19 8.11
N ALA A 103 15.82 -1.78 7.18
CA ALA A 103 14.51 -1.28 6.73
C ALA A 103 13.40 -1.64 7.71
N THR A 104 12.49 -0.71 7.99
CA THR A 104 11.19 -1.00 8.63
C THR A 104 10.32 -1.73 7.62
N THR A 105 9.75 -2.87 8.00
CA THR A 105 9.10 -3.79 7.06
C THR A 105 7.63 -3.99 7.36
N ILE A 106 6.77 -3.67 6.39
CA ILE A 106 5.33 -3.99 6.38
C ILE A 106 5.14 -5.18 5.43
N VAL A 107 4.67 -6.32 5.92
CA VAL A 107 4.37 -7.46 5.06
C VAL A 107 2.93 -7.38 4.57
N ASN A 108 2.74 -7.29 3.25
CA ASN A 108 1.41 -7.35 2.64
C ASN A 108 0.95 -8.82 2.55
N VAL A 109 -0.16 -9.13 3.21
CA VAL A 109 -0.73 -10.48 3.33
C VAL A 109 -1.91 -10.63 2.39
N SER A 110 -1.92 -11.74 1.64
CA SER A 110 -3.00 -12.10 0.71
C SER A 110 -3.38 -13.57 0.88
N GLY A 111 -4.64 -13.91 0.63
CA GLY A 111 -5.15 -15.28 0.72
C GLY A 111 -6.37 -15.50 -0.16
N HIS A 112 -6.63 -16.75 -0.55
CA HIS A 112 -7.85 -17.19 -1.24
C HIS A 112 -8.98 -17.57 -0.29
N SER A 113 -8.64 -17.89 0.97
CA SER A 113 -9.57 -18.24 2.05
C SER A 113 -9.29 -17.41 3.29
N PHE A 114 -10.24 -17.34 4.22
CA PHE A 114 -10.01 -16.67 5.50
C PHE A 114 -8.85 -17.31 6.28
N ASP A 115 -8.79 -18.64 6.28
CA ASP A 115 -7.76 -19.40 7.00
C ASP A 115 -6.37 -19.16 6.42
N GLU A 116 -6.24 -18.94 5.11
CA GLU A 116 -4.95 -18.69 4.47
C GLU A 116 -4.31 -17.37 4.96
N TYR A 117 -5.10 -16.31 5.19
CA TYR A 117 -4.59 -15.08 5.80
C TYR A 117 -3.98 -15.33 7.18
N VAL A 118 -4.68 -16.11 8.02
CA VAL A 118 -4.20 -16.49 9.35
C VAL A 118 -2.91 -17.30 9.26
N GLN A 119 -2.88 -18.31 8.42
CA GLN A 119 -1.71 -19.18 8.25
C GLN A 119 -0.48 -18.43 7.75
N VAL A 120 -0.64 -17.40 6.89
CA VAL A 120 0.48 -16.54 6.46
C VAL A 120 1.02 -15.74 7.62
N ILE A 121 0.16 -15.14 8.44
CA ILE A 121 0.57 -14.36 9.63
C ILE A 121 1.29 -15.29 10.62
N GLU A 122 0.69 -16.42 10.99
CA GLU A 122 1.29 -17.40 11.91
C GLU A 122 2.66 -17.89 11.45
N ALA A 123 2.83 -18.14 10.14
CA ALA A 123 4.10 -18.56 9.56
C ALA A 123 5.21 -17.49 9.68
N LEU A 124 4.84 -16.22 9.90
CA LEU A 124 5.75 -15.08 9.97
C LEU A 124 5.93 -14.48 11.39
N GLU A 125 5.23 -15.00 12.41
CA GLU A 125 5.30 -14.44 13.77
C GLU A 125 6.69 -14.53 14.42
N ASP A 126 7.53 -15.47 14.01
CA ASP A 126 8.93 -15.60 14.42
C ASP A 126 9.92 -14.87 13.48
N ALA A 127 9.41 -14.21 12.43
CA ALA A 127 10.23 -13.48 11.45
C ALA A 127 10.33 -11.97 11.80
N PRO A 128 11.31 -11.24 11.24
CA PRO A 128 11.51 -9.82 11.48
C PRO A 128 10.51 -8.96 10.70
N VAL A 129 9.25 -8.99 11.10
CA VAL A 129 8.14 -8.21 10.55
C VAL A 129 7.77 -7.12 11.55
N ASP A 130 7.64 -5.86 11.11
CA ASP A 130 7.26 -4.74 11.97
C ASP A 130 5.74 -4.50 11.98
N ALA A 131 5.06 -4.77 10.85
CA ALA A 131 3.61 -4.66 10.72
C ALA A 131 3.08 -5.57 9.60
N TYR A 132 1.77 -5.87 9.63
CA TYR A 132 1.08 -6.56 8.54
C TYR A 132 0.10 -5.63 7.82
N GLU A 133 0.08 -5.68 6.49
CA GLU A 133 -0.95 -5.05 5.66
C GLU A 133 -1.86 -6.14 5.07
N VAL A 134 -3.05 -6.33 5.62
CA VAL A 134 -4.03 -7.32 5.15
C VAL A 134 -4.72 -6.80 3.89
N ASN A 135 -4.45 -7.42 2.75
CA ASN A 135 -4.98 -7.02 1.45
C ASN A 135 -6.33 -7.71 1.17
N ILE A 136 -7.42 -7.04 1.53
CA ILE A 136 -8.77 -7.57 1.33
C ILE A 136 -9.34 -7.34 -0.08
N SER A 137 -8.51 -6.93 -1.05
CA SER A 137 -8.95 -6.68 -2.43
C SER A 137 -8.94 -7.93 -3.31
N CYS A 138 -8.58 -9.10 -2.78
CA CYS A 138 -8.54 -10.35 -3.52
C CYS A 138 -9.93 -11.01 -3.57
N PRO A 139 -10.28 -11.70 -4.68
CA PRO A 139 -11.40 -12.62 -4.70
C PRO A 139 -11.19 -13.75 -3.69
N ASN A 140 -12.18 -14.06 -2.88
CA ASN A 140 -12.11 -15.10 -1.86
C ASN A 140 -13.03 -16.27 -2.21
N VAL A 141 -12.49 -17.51 -2.13
CA VAL A 141 -13.22 -18.73 -2.50
C VAL A 141 -14.37 -18.99 -1.50
N ASP A 142 -14.12 -18.76 -0.20
CA ASP A 142 -15.12 -18.95 0.86
C ASP A 142 -16.29 -17.96 0.75
N ALA A 143 -16.04 -16.79 0.15
CA ALA A 143 -17.05 -15.78 -0.14
C ALA A 143 -17.68 -15.93 -1.54
N GLY A 144 -17.62 -17.12 -2.14
CA GLY A 144 -18.18 -17.40 -3.47
C GLY A 144 -17.50 -16.65 -4.61
N GLY A 145 -16.22 -16.28 -4.48
CA GLY A 145 -15.45 -15.54 -5.47
C GLY A 145 -15.62 -14.02 -5.40
N MET A 146 -16.39 -13.50 -4.44
CA MET A 146 -16.50 -12.07 -4.20
C MET A 146 -15.20 -11.50 -3.62
N THR A 147 -14.89 -10.27 -3.98
CA THR A 147 -13.80 -9.52 -3.34
C THR A 147 -14.15 -9.25 -1.88
N LEU A 148 -13.32 -9.73 -0.94
CA LEU A 148 -13.57 -9.59 0.51
C LEU A 148 -13.91 -8.15 0.91
N GLY A 149 -13.15 -7.19 0.41
CA GLY A 149 -13.28 -5.78 0.74
C GLY A 149 -14.53 -5.07 0.19
N THR A 150 -15.47 -5.77 -0.43
CA THR A 150 -16.75 -5.20 -0.90
C THR A 150 -17.95 -5.60 -0.04
N HIS A 151 -17.74 -6.43 0.99
CA HIS A 151 -18.81 -6.98 1.82
C HIS A 151 -18.44 -6.91 3.29
N VAL A 152 -19.13 -6.08 4.05
CA VAL A 152 -18.84 -5.78 5.48
C VAL A 152 -18.65 -7.04 6.32
N PRO A 153 -19.55 -8.05 6.34
CA PRO A 153 -19.34 -9.27 7.14
C PRO A 153 -18.07 -10.05 6.79
N SER A 154 -17.62 -10.00 5.53
CA SER A 154 -16.38 -10.66 5.12
C SER A 154 -15.15 -9.90 5.65
N VAL A 155 -15.23 -8.55 5.66
CA VAL A 155 -14.18 -7.68 6.24
C VAL A 155 -14.07 -7.94 7.73
N GLU A 156 -15.19 -7.89 8.45
CA GLU A 156 -15.24 -8.16 9.90
C GLU A 156 -14.61 -9.52 10.22
N LYS A 157 -14.98 -10.56 9.49
CA LYS A 157 -14.46 -11.91 9.70
C LYS A 157 -12.95 -11.99 9.47
N VAL A 158 -12.45 -11.53 8.32
CA VAL A 158 -11.01 -11.66 8.01
C VAL A 158 -10.16 -10.81 8.95
N VAL A 159 -10.58 -9.58 9.27
CA VAL A 159 -9.80 -8.70 10.15
C VAL A 159 -9.76 -9.24 11.58
N SER A 160 -10.90 -9.71 12.14
CA SER A 160 -10.93 -10.33 13.46
C SER A 160 -10.02 -11.56 13.55
N LEU A 161 -10.07 -12.45 12.55
CA LEU A 161 -9.20 -13.63 12.51
C LEU A 161 -7.72 -13.26 12.41
N CYS A 162 -7.36 -12.29 11.57
CA CYS A 162 -5.99 -11.79 11.50
C CYS A 162 -5.55 -11.12 12.81
N ARG A 163 -6.45 -10.38 13.47
CA ARG A 163 -6.15 -9.76 14.78
C ARG A 163 -5.88 -10.79 15.87
N GLU A 164 -6.62 -11.91 15.88
CA GLU A 164 -6.38 -12.98 16.82
C GLU A 164 -5.02 -13.68 16.60
N ALA A 165 -4.53 -13.69 15.36
CA ALA A 165 -3.28 -14.35 14.98
C ALA A 165 -2.02 -13.54 15.30
N THR A 166 -2.11 -12.23 15.57
CA THR A 166 -0.94 -11.38 15.83
C THR A 166 -1.22 -10.27 16.85
N SER A 167 -0.20 -9.81 17.53
CA SER A 167 -0.23 -8.59 18.35
C SER A 167 0.47 -7.39 17.67
N ARG A 168 1.07 -7.60 16.51
CA ARG A 168 1.75 -6.55 15.74
C ARG A 168 0.76 -5.58 15.12
N PRO A 169 1.19 -4.36 14.75
CA PRO A 169 0.36 -3.42 14.02
C PRO A 169 -0.30 -4.06 12.79
N LEU A 170 -1.64 -3.96 12.71
CA LEU A 170 -2.47 -4.57 11.67
C LEU A 170 -3.11 -3.47 10.82
N ILE A 171 -2.62 -3.31 9.60
CA ILE A 171 -3.11 -2.36 8.61
C ILE A 171 -4.07 -3.08 7.68
N VAL A 172 -5.23 -2.52 7.38
CA VAL A 172 -6.19 -3.14 6.45
C VAL A 172 -6.28 -2.34 5.16
N LYS A 173 -5.97 -2.99 4.02
CA LYS A 173 -5.94 -2.34 2.71
C LYS A 173 -7.25 -2.45 1.98
N LEU A 174 -7.90 -1.29 1.78
CA LEU A 174 -9.22 -1.18 1.19
C LEU A 174 -9.19 -1.09 -0.34
N THR A 175 -10.24 -1.67 -0.96
CA THR A 175 -10.53 -1.49 -2.39
C THR A 175 -11.37 -0.23 -2.61
N PRO A 176 -11.10 0.54 -3.68
CA PRO A 176 -11.94 1.68 -4.07
C PRO A 176 -13.23 1.28 -4.80
N ASN A 177 -13.38 0.00 -5.15
CA ASN A 177 -14.47 -0.48 -6.01
C ASN A 177 -15.74 -0.79 -5.20
N VAL A 178 -16.16 0.16 -4.40
CA VAL A 178 -17.33 0.14 -3.53
C VAL A 178 -18.10 1.46 -3.64
N THR A 179 -19.36 1.45 -3.25
CA THR A 179 -20.20 2.67 -3.27
C THR A 179 -19.80 3.62 -2.14
N ASP A 180 -19.63 3.10 -0.93
CA ASP A 180 -19.18 3.85 0.25
C ASP A 180 -18.01 3.12 0.92
N ILE A 181 -16.82 3.69 0.80
CA ILE A 181 -15.60 3.12 1.37
C ILE A 181 -15.57 3.29 2.90
N THR A 182 -16.33 4.25 3.45
CA THR A 182 -16.32 4.52 4.88
C THR A 182 -17.01 3.41 5.69
N GLU A 183 -17.98 2.70 5.10
CA GLU A 183 -18.59 1.54 5.74
C GLU A 183 -17.55 0.42 5.95
N ILE A 184 -16.72 0.18 4.93
CA ILE A 184 -15.66 -0.83 4.98
C ILE A 184 -14.56 -0.41 5.97
N ALA A 185 -14.20 0.88 5.99
CA ALA A 185 -13.21 1.40 6.93
C ALA A 185 -13.65 1.23 8.38
N ARG A 186 -14.91 1.58 8.71
CA ARG A 186 -15.47 1.38 10.06
C ARG A 186 -15.52 -0.10 10.47
N ALA A 187 -15.90 -0.98 9.54
CA ALA A 187 -15.92 -2.41 9.80
C ALA A 187 -14.52 -2.96 10.11
N ALA A 188 -13.50 -2.53 9.37
CA ALA A 188 -12.12 -2.90 9.62
C ALA A 188 -11.61 -2.39 10.96
N GLU A 189 -11.87 -1.12 11.31
CA GLU A 189 -11.51 -0.53 12.61
C GLU A 189 -12.19 -1.27 13.77
N ALA A 190 -13.52 -1.49 13.68
CA ALA A 190 -14.29 -2.20 14.69
C ALA A 190 -13.83 -3.64 14.91
N SER A 191 -13.20 -4.25 13.91
CA SER A 191 -12.69 -5.63 13.94
C SER A 191 -11.23 -5.73 14.37
N GLY A 192 -10.58 -4.61 14.74
CA GLY A 192 -9.25 -4.60 15.33
C GLY A 192 -8.12 -4.18 14.40
N ALA A 193 -8.41 -3.47 13.31
CA ALA A 193 -7.38 -2.79 12.54
C ALA A 193 -6.75 -1.64 13.34
N ASP A 194 -5.42 -1.57 13.37
CA ASP A 194 -4.68 -0.46 13.99
C ASP A 194 -4.47 0.70 13.03
N ALA A 195 -4.57 0.46 11.72
CA ALA A 195 -4.52 1.47 10.67
C ALA A 195 -5.30 1.01 9.42
N ILE A 196 -5.69 1.96 8.58
CA ILE A 196 -6.34 1.70 7.30
C ILE A 196 -5.44 2.18 6.17
N SER A 197 -5.21 1.34 5.15
CA SER A 197 -4.55 1.77 3.91
C SER A 197 -5.54 1.83 2.75
N LEU A 198 -5.49 2.87 1.96
CA LEU A 198 -6.32 3.06 0.77
C LEU A 198 -5.67 4.05 -0.22
N ILE A 199 -5.87 3.86 -1.53
CA ILE A 199 -6.75 2.88 -2.17
C ILE A 199 -5.94 1.81 -2.91
N ASN A 200 -6.48 0.61 -3.03
CA ASN A 200 -6.04 -0.31 -4.07
C ASN A 200 -6.44 0.24 -5.45
N THR A 201 -6.24 -0.50 -6.53
CA THR A 201 -6.50 -0.04 -7.89
C THR A 201 -7.99 0.01 -8.23
N LEU A 202 -8.38 1.02 -9.03
CA LEU A 202 -9.71 1.08 -9.65
C LEU A 202 -9.81 0.04 -10.77
N LEU A 203 -11.00 -0.50 -11.02
CA LEU A 203 -11.21 -1.36 -12.17
C LEU A 203 -11.23 -0.54 -13.47
N GLY A 204 -10.49 -1.01 -14.47
CA GLY A 204 -10.39 -0.37 -15.77
C GLY A 204 -10.22 -1.36 -16.92
N MET A 205 -10.36 -0.88 -18.15
CA MET A 205 -10.23 -1.66 -19.38
C MET A 205 -9.59 -0.83 -20.48
N ALA A 206 -8.82 -1.46 -21.37
CA ALA A 206 -8.33 -0.87 -22.61
C ALA A 206 -8.60 -1.81 -23.79
N ILE A 207 -8.89 -1.24 -24.96
CA ILE A 207 -9.22 -1.98 -26.19
C ILE A 207 -8.23 -1.61 -27.30
N ASP A 208 -7.62 -2.63 -27.92
CA ASP A 208 -6.95 -2.50 -29.19
C ASP A 208 -8.02 -2.45 -30.29
N VAL A 209 -8.30 -1.27 -30.79
CA VAL A 209 -9.36 -1.05 -31.78
C VAL A 209 -9.06 -1.69 -33.13
N LYS A 210 -7.75 -1.84 -33.49
CA LYS A 210 -7.37 -2.48 -34.75
C LYS A 210 -7.61 -3.99 -34.70
N ARG A 211 -7.29 -4.61 -33.57
CA ARG A 211 -7.50 -6.05 -33.35
C ARG A 211 -8.91 -6.37 -32.84
N ARG A 212 -9.67 -5.37 -32.40
CA ARG A 212 -10.96 -5.52 -31.72
C ARG A 212 -10.93 -6.49 -30.55
N ARG A 213 -9.88 -6.36 -29.72
CA ARG A 213 -9.61 -7.24 -28.57
C ARG A 213 -9.22 -6.40 -27.34
N PRO A 214 -9.45 -6.91 -26.14
CA PRO A 214 -8.87 -6.31 -24.94
C PRO A 214 -7.34 -6.28 -25.04
N VAL A 215 -6.72 -5.26 -24.44
CA VAL A 215 -5.26 -5.15 -24.33
C VAL A 215 -4.72 -6.16 -23.33
N LEU A 216 -5.42 -6.35 -22.20
CA LEU A 216 -5.06 -7.32 -21.19
C LEU A 216 -5.71 -8.68 -21.44
N ALA A 217 -4.99 -9.78 -21.17
CA ALA A 217 -5.51 -11.14 -21.33
C ALA A 217 -6.77 -11.40 -20.45
N ARG A 218 -6.87 -10.75 -19.28
CA ARG A 218 -8.02 -10.84 -18.34
C ARG A 218 -9.09 -9.82 -18.61
N VAL A 219 -9.06 -9.11 -19.75
CA VAL A 219 -10.01 -8.08 -20.18
C VAL A 219 -9.98 -6.85 -19.28
N VAL A 220 -10.25 -7.01 -17.99
CA VAL A 220 -10.26 -5.96 -16.96
C VAL A 220 -9.01 -6.05 -16.12
N GLY A 221 -8.46 -4.91 -15.71
CA GLY A 221 -7.32 -4.79 -14.81
C GLY A 221 -7.46 -3.68 -13.80
N GLY A 222 -6.55 -3.61 -12.85
CA GLY A 222 -6.44 -2.53 -11.89
C GLY A 222 -5.81 -1.30 -12.56
N PHE A 223 -6.49 -0.17 -12.49
CA PHE A 223 -6.03 1.13 -12.97
C PHE A 223 -5.34 1.91 -11.85
N SER A 224 -4.12 2.39 -12.12
CA SER A 224 -3.26 3.13 -11.18
C SER A 224 -2.50 4.24 -11.89
N GLY A 225 -1.80 5.08 -11.14
CA GLY A 225 -1.03 6.22 -11.65
C GLY A 225 -1.67 7.57 -11.36
N PRO A 226 -1.16 8.68 -11.92
CA PRO A 226 -1.60 10.05 -11.59
C PRO A 226 -3.11 10.30 -11.78
N ALA A 227 -3.73 9.64 -12.76
CA ALA A 227 -5.16 9.83 -13.07
C ALA A 227 -6.11 9.38 -11.95
N VAL A 228 -5.68 8.48 -11.03
CA VAL A 228 -6.55 8.03 -9.93
C VAL A 228 -6.46 8.94 -8.70
N LYS A 229 -5.50 9.90 -8.65
CA LYS A 229 -5.27 10.77 -7.48
C LYS A 229 -6.55 11.44 -6.96
N PRO A 230 -7.39 12.10 -7.76
CA PRO A 230 -8.58 12.79 -7.23
C PRO A 230 -9.56 11.85 -6.53
N VAL A 231 -9.68 10.61 -7.01
CA VAL A 231 -10.53 9.58 -6.38
C VAL A 231 -9.93 9.11 -5.08
N ALA A 232 -8.62 8.80 -5.08
CA ALA A 232 -7.89 8.36 -3.89
C ALA A 232 -7.92 9.42 -2.78
N LEU A 233 -7.62 10.67 -3.13
CA LEU A 233 -7.62 11.81 -2.20
C LEU A 233 -8.97 12.00 -1.54
N ARG A 234 -10.07 12.00 -2.33
CA ARG A 234 -11.43 12.07 -1.80
C ARG A 234 -11.73 10.94 -0.82
N MET A 235 -11.36 9.70 -1.17
CA MET A 235 -11.60 8.53 -0.32
C MET A 235 -10.81 8.58 0.97
N VAL A 236 -9.54 9.02 0.94
CA VAL A 236 -8.72 9.26 2.13
C VAL A 236 -9.39 10.30 3.05
N TRP A 237 -9.80 11.44 2.49
CA TRP A 237 -10.51 12.47 3.25
C TRP A 237 -11.82 11.95 3.88
N GLN A 238 -12.62 11.16 3.16
CA GLN A 238 -13.84 10.56 3.70
C GLN A 238 -13.54 9.58 4.84
N CYS A 239 -12.55 8.71 4.67
CA CYS A 239 -12.17 7.74 5.70
C CYS A 239 -11.58 8.43 6.93
N SER A 240 -10.77 9.49 6.78
CA SER A 240 -10.20 10.23 7.91
C SER A 240 -11.26 10.91 8.79
N LYS A 241 -12.45 11.17 8.26
CA LYS A 241 -13.59 11.67 9.04
C LYS A 241 -14.48 10.56 9.62
N ALA A 242 -14.26 9.30 9.17
CA ALA A 242 -15.14 8.18 9.50
C ALA A 242 -14.55 7.23 10.54
N VAL A 243 -13.21 7.18 10.66
CA VAL A 243 -12.48 6.33 11.61
C VAL A 243 -11.50 7.16 12.44
N SER A 244 -11.05 6.61 13.56
CA SER A 244 -10.07 7.24 14.48
C SER A 244 -8.66 6.69 14.31
N VAL A 245 -8.52 5.51 13.68
CA VAL A 245 -7.21 4.93 13.40
C VAL A 245 -6.49 5.68 12.27
N PRO A 246 -5.14 5.75 12.28
CA PRO A 246 -4.36 6.45 11.27
C PRO A 246 -4.54 5.86 9.87
N ILE A 247 -4.30 6.70 8.86
CA ILE A 247 -4.50 6.34 7.46
C ILE A 247 -3.19 6.36 6.68
N LEU A 248 -2.94 5.30 5.93
CA LEU A 248 -1.90 5.21 4.90
C LEU A 248 -2.54 5.48 3.53
N GLY A 249 -2.33 6.69 2.99
CA GLY A 249 -2.89 7.12 1.72
C GLY A 249 -2.07 6.66 0.52
N MET A 250 -2.71 6.18 -0.55
CA MET A 250 -2.05 5.83 -1.80
C MET A 250 -2.97 5.99 -3.02
N GLY A 251 -2.35 6.16 -4.18
CA GLY A 251 -3.04 6.30 -5.46
C GLY A 251 -2.68 7.62 -6.15
N GLY A 252 -1.68 7.57 -7.05
CA GLY A 252 -1.20 8.72 -7.80
C GLY A 252 -0.21 9.62 -7.05
N VAL A 253 0.41 9.16 -5.97
CA VAL A 253 1.49 9.86 -5.27
C VAL A 253 2.73 9.82 -6.17
N THR A 254 3.13 10.99 -6.69
CA THR A 254 4.25 11.16 -7.63
C THR A 254 5.26 12.20 -7.21
N THR A 255 4.88 13.10 -6.31
CA THR A 255 5.72 14.21 -5.82
C THR A 255 5.43 14.49 -4.35
N GLY A 256 6.32 15.22 -3.67
CA GLY A 256 6.11 15.66 -2.28
C GLY A 256 4.84 16.51 -2.13
N THR A 257 4.54 17.40 -3.09
CA THR A 257 3.30 18.19 -3.09
C THR A 257 2.06 17.28 -3.07
N VAL A 258 2.04 16.21 -3.87
CA VAL A 258 0.93 15.26 -3.85
C VAL A 258 0.86 14.51 -2.53
N ALA A 259 2.00 14.14 -1.93
CA ALA A 259 2.03 13.52 -0.61
C ALA A 259 1.44 14.46 0.45
N VAL A 260 1.80 15.74 0.43
CA VAL A 260 1.23 16.76 1.33
C VAL A 260 -0.29 16.90 1.12
N GLU A 261 -0.81 16.87 -0.12
CA GLU A 261 -2.26 16.86 -0.35
C GLU A 261 -2.95 15.70 0.39
N PHE A 262 -2.35 14.50 0.38
CA PHE A 262 -2.88 13.34 1.12
C PHE A 262 -2.81 13.54 2.64
N MET A 263 -1.72 14.12 3.15
CA MET A 263 -1.57 14.40 4.58
C MET A 263 -2.60 15.46 5.03
N LEU A 264 -2.77 16.53 4.30
CA LEU A 264 -3.80 17.55 4.57
C LEU A 264 -5.21 16.93 4.56
N ALA A 265 -5.47 15.97 3.68
CA ALA A 265 -6.74 15.23 3.65
C ALA A 265 -6.93 14.24 4.83
N GLY A 266 -5.90 14.02 5.65
CA GLY A 266 -5.94 13.21 6.86
C GLY A 266 -5.13 11.91 6.79
N ALA A 267 -4.28 11.72 5.78
CA ALA A 267 -3.34 10.61 5.78
C ALA A 267 -2.18 10.88 6.76
N THR A 268 -1.84 9.90 7.58
CA THR A 268 -0.67 9.92 8.47
C THR A 268 0.61 9.61 7.70
N ALA A 269 0.50 8.75 6.70
CA ALA A 269 1.59 8.34 5.83
C ALA A 269 1.06 8.15 4.40
N VAL A 270 1.99 8.07 3.43
CA VAL A 270 1.67 7.85 2.01
C VAL A 270 2.48 6.69 1.45
N ALA A 271 1.91 5.95 0.48
CA ALA A 271 2.62 4.91 -0.24
C ALA A 271 2.82 5.29 -1.71
N VAL A 272 4.07 5.20 -2.18
CA VAL A 272 4.44 5.43 -3.57
C VAL A 272 4.33 4.13 -4.35
N GLY A 273 3.52 4.14 -5.41
CA GLY A 273 3.23 2.96 -6.23
C GLY A 273 3.78 3.09 -7.65
N THR A 274 2.90 3.31 -8.62
CA THR A 274 3.20 3.36 -10.07
C THR A 274 4.34 4.32 -10.42
N ALA A 275 4.58 5.36 -9.62
CA ALA A 275 5.68 6.30 -9.83
C ALA A 275 7.06 5.62 -9.81
N ASN A 276 7.23 4.52 -9.06
CA ASN A 276 8.49 3.76 -9.00
C ASN A 276 8.89 3.16 -10.36
N PHE A 277 7.91 2.84 -11.23
CA PHE A 277 8.19 2.33 -12.57
C PHE A 277 8.69 3.41 -13.53
N MET A 278 8.32 4.66 -13.29
CA MET A 278 8.73 5.81 -14.09
C MET A 278 10.05 6.41 -13.59
N ASN A 279 10.21 6.43 -12.28
CA ASN A 279 11.39 6.94 -11.58
C ASN A 279 11.71 6.02 -10.38
N PRO A 280 12.76 5.21 -10.46
CA PRO A 280 13.14 4.31 -9.36
C PRO A 280 13.46 5.03 -8.03
N GLN A 281 13.74 6.33 -8.07
CA GLN A 281 14.02 7.18 -6.89
C GLN A 281 12.79 7.94 -6.39
N ALA A 282 11.59 7.68 -6.94
CA ALA A 282 10.38 8.43 -6.63
C ALA A 282 10.03 8.51 -5.14
N THR A 283 10.32 7.45 -4.37
CA THR A 283 10.11 7.44 -2.92
C THR A 283 10.94 8.49 -2.21
N VAL A 284 12.22 8.60 -2.55
CA VAL A 284 13.13 9.61 -1.97
C VAL A 284 12.79 11.01 -2.46
N ASP A 285 12.44 11.17 -3.74
CA ASP A 285 12.00 12.46 -4.28
C ASP A 285 10.74 12.98 -3.58
N VAL A 286 9.83 12.07 -3.21
CA VAL A 286 8.62 12.40 -2.43
C VAL A 286 9.00 12.87 -1.03
N ILE A 287 9.94 12.20 -0.35
CA ILE A 287 10.42 12.63 0.99
C ILE A 287 11.05 14.01 0.89
N ASP A 288 11.98 14.22 -0.07
CA ASP A 288 12.64 15.50 -0.29
C ASP A 288 11.61 16.62 -0.53
N GLY A 289 10.58 16.36 -1.35
CA GLY A 289 9.54 17.34 -1.62
C GLY A 289 8.59 17.62 -0.45
N ILE A 290 8.41 16.68 0.49
CA ILE A 290 7.72 16.94 1.77
C ILE A 290 8.58 17.88 2.63
N ILE A 291 9.89 17.62 2.69
CA ILE A 291 10.84 18.48 3.42
C ILE A 291 10.80 19.89 2.85
N ASP A 292 10.89 20.04 1.52
CA ASP A 292 10.85 21.36 0.84
C ASP A 292 9.58 22.12 1.23
N TYR A 293 8.42 21.48 1.18
CA TYR A 293 7.16 22.09 1.58
C TYR A 293 7.16 22.52 3.06
N CYS A 294 7.62 21.66 3.97
CA CYS A 294 7.66 21.98 5.40
C CYS A 294 8.57 23.18 5.67
N GLU A 295 9.76 23.23 5.07
CA GLU A 295 10.69 24.35 5.23
C GLU A 295 10.15 25.65 4.62
N GLU A 296 9.53 25.61 3.45
CA GLU A 296 8.90 26.76 2.78
C GLU A 296 7.73 27.33 3.60
N GLN A 297 6.95 26.46 4.26
CA GLN A 297 5.79 26.85 5.05
C GLN A 297 6.09 27.07 6.54
N GLY A 298 7.34 26.85 6.99
CA GLY A 298 7.73 26.98 8.39
C GLY A 298 7.14 25.90 9.29
N VAL A 299 6.83 24.72 8.76
CA VAL A 299 6.33 23.55 9.50
C VAL A 299 7.53 22.79 10.06
N ASN A 300 7.61 22.65 11.38
CA ASN A 300 8.71 21.95 12.05
C ASN A 300 8.43 20.47 12.33
N ASP A 301 7.18 20.06 12.30
CA ASP A 301 6.73 18.69 12.52
C ASP A 301 5.72 18.29 11.45
N VAL A 302 6.02 17.25 10.69
CA VAL A 302 5.15 16.77 9.60
C VAL A 302 3.76 16.34 10.11
N ASN A 303 3.65 15.98 11.38
CA ASN A 303 2.36 15.63 11.99
C ASN A 303 1.37 16.80 12.02
N ASP A 304 1.85 18.05 11.98
CA ASP A 304 0.99 19.25 11.93
C ASP A 304 0.23 19.37 10.60
N LEU A 305 0.64 18.63 9.57
CA LEU A 305 -0.05 18.57 8.28
C LEU A 305 -1.25 17.61 8.27
N ILE A 306 -1.31 16.65 9.23
CA ILE A 306 -2.31 15.57 9.20
C ILE A 306 -3.71 16.12 9.48
N GLY A 307 -4.56 16.11 8.42
CA GLY A 307 -5.94 16.60 8.53
C GLY A 307 -6.07 18.12 8.64
N ALA A 308 -5.02 18.87 8.34
CA ALA A 308 -5.00 20.34 8.44
C ALA A 308 -5.68 21.04 7.23
N LEU A 309 -6.43 20.30 6.40
CA LEU A 309 -7.23 20.89 5.33
C LEU A 309 -8.32 21.80 5.90
N GLU A 310 -8.27 23.08 5.54
CA GLU A 310 -9.33 24.05 5.83
C GLU A 310 -10.49 23.88 4.83
N CYS A 311 -11.73 23.65 5.35
CA CYS A 311 -12.97 23.45 4.57
C CYS A 311 -14.06 24.43 4.97
#